data_48d2a2c94a76a1a848034e57a8055ab9
#
_entry.id   48d2a2c94a76a1a848034e57a8055ab9
#
_cell.length_a   1.000
_cell.length_b   1.000
_cell.length_c   1.000
_cell.angle_alpha   90.00
_cell.angle_beta   90.00
_cell.angle_gamma   90.00
#
_symmetry.space_group_name_H-M   'P 1'
#
loop_
_entity.id
_entity.type
_entity.pdbx_description
1 polymer ?
#
loop_
_entity_poly.entity_id
_entity_poly.type
_entity_poly.pdbx_seq_one_letter_code
_entity_poly.pdbx_strand_id
1 'polypeptide(L)'
;MARNRLFQTRKHQKTKEGDLILYDRGYPAFWFFALHRQQERDFCIRLQRSLFPETDVFFNSGESERVVTLKASKPRRRDCRKHSVPYHPLTLRLIRVELESGDIEVLATSLLDTQQYPAEIFGDLYHQRWGHEEGYKHLKMHGELQNWSGKKLATVYQDLHAKLLTLNLTSMQMAVAQVRVDERTKNRKYRYQVNRAQALSRMKDAMIQILNGKDPALWIRRLIGSMAENINPIRTGRKFERKHHQRAGIRVNPTYKRGW
;
A
#
# COMPACT_ATOMS: atom_id res chain seq x y z
N MET A 1 19.57 -0.43 8.00
CA MET A 1 19.64 0.50 9.16
C MET A 1 18.91 1.84 8.96
N ALA A 2 18.72 2.35 7.76
CA ALA A 2 18.05 3.66 7.52
C ALA A 2 16.52 3.67 7.71
N ARG A 3 15.82 2.54 7.49
CA ARG A 3 14.35 2.46 7.57
C ARG A 3 13.77 2.69 8.98
N ASN A 4 14.51 2.30 10.02
CA ASN A 4 14.04 2.43 11.41
C ASN A 4 14.14 3.86 11.98
N ARG A 5 14.95 4.75 11.40
CA ARG A 5 15.03 6.16 11.85
C ARG A 5 13.82 7.01 11.43
N LEU A 6 13.14 6.64 10.34
CA LEU A 6 12.00 7.40 9.84
C LEU A 6 10.77 7.33 10.75
N PHE A 7 10.63 6.27 11.56
CA PHE A 7 9.51 6.12 12.49
C PHE A 7 9.67 6.94 13.78
N GLN A 8 10.91 7.20 14.21
CA GLN A 8 11.16 8.00 15.42
C GLN A 8 11.01 9.51 15.20
N THR A 9 11.14 10.00 13.98
CA THR A 9 11.15 11.46 13.68
C THR A 9 9.80 12.01 13.22
N ARG A 10 8.80 11.18 12.92
CA ARG A 10 7.47 11.68 12.55
C ARG A 10 6.54 11.79 13.76
N LYS A 11 6.67 12.87 14.52
CA LYS A 11 5.72 13.35 15.55
C LYS A 11 4.30 13.64 15.02
N HIS A 12 3.97 13.31 13.77
CA HIS A 12 2.75 13.78 13.11
C HIS A 12 1.88 12.74 12.42
N GLN A 13 2.11 11.44 12.61
CA GLN A 13 1.03 10.52 12.29
C GLN A 13 0.02 10.55 13.44
N LYS A 14 -1.01 11.37 13.27
CA LYS A 14 -2.20 11.39 14.12
C LYS A 14 -3.03 10.13 13.85
N THR A 15 -2.52 8.97 14.28
CA THR A 15 -3.38 7.80 14.42
C THR A 15 -4.23 8.05 15.66
N LYS A 16 -5.53 7.86 15.50
CA LYS A 16 -6.51 8.00 16.58
C LYS A 16 -6.63 6.67 17.33
N GLU A 17 -7.13 6.72 18.53
CA GLU A 17 -7.62 5.55 19.25
C GLU A 17 -8.65 4.81 18.38
N GLY A 18 -8.52 3.49 18.27
CA GLY A 18 -9.36 2.68 17.37
C GLY A 18 -8.86 2.53 15.94
N ASP A 19 -7.77 3.21 15.55
CA ASP A 19 -7.16 2.99 14.23
C ASP A 19 -6.39 1.68 14.19
N LEU A 20 -6.65 0.85 13.18
CA LEU A 20 -5.87 -0.34 12.87
C LEU A 20 -4.82 -0.01 11.79
N ILE A 21 -3.54 -0.25 12.11
CA ILE A 21 -2.45 0.06 11.20
C ILE A 21 -1.95 -1.22 10.53
N LEU A 22 -1.93 -1.23 9.19
CA LEU A 22 -1.42 -2.36 8.39
C LEU A 22 0.05 -2.15 8.04
N TYR A 23 0.90 -3.14 8.37
CA TYR A 23 2.34 -3.09 8.13
C TYR A 23 2.84 -4.19 7.21
N ASP A 24 3.83 -3.85 6.40
CA ASP A 24 4.52 -4.84 5.55
C ASP A 24 5.47 -5.74 6.36
N ARG A 25 5.78 -6.91 5.78
CA ARG A 25 6.71 -7.91 6.35
C ARG A 25 8.13 -7.41 6.62
N GLY A 26 8.46 -6.20 6.21
CA GLY A 26 9.76 -5.56 6.48
C GLY A 26 9.87 -4.90 7.86
N TYR A 27 8.78 -4.79 8.61
CA TYR A 27 8.72 -4.07 9.89
C TYR A 27 8.64 -4.95 11.15
N PRO A 28 8.25 -6.24 11.11
CA PRO A 28 8.05 -7.01 12.33
C PRO A 28 9.32 -7.07 13.18
N ALA A 29 9.21 -6.64 14.42
CA ALA A 29 10.23 -6.74 15.45
C ALA A 29 9.56 -6.74 16.82
N PHE A 30 10.15 -7.41 17.81
CA PHE A 30 9.56 -7.48 19.15
C PHE A 30 9.38 -6.09 19.75
N TRP A 31 10.40 -5.21 19.67
CA TRP A 31 10.32 -3.83 20.16
C TRP A 31 9.21 -3.02 19.48
N PHE A 32 8.93 -3.32 18.21
CA PHE A 32 7.90 -2.64 17.44
C PHE A 32 6.49 -2.98 17.95
N PHE A 33 6.25 -4.25 18.26
CA PHE A 33 4.99 -4.70 18.89
C PHE A 33 4.84 -4.11 20.29
N ALA A 34 5.93 -4.08 21.09
CA ALA A 34 5.94 -3.48 22.41
C ALA A 34 5.60 -1.97 22.36
N LEU A 35 6.11 -1.25 21.35
CA LEU A 35 5.79 0.15 21.12
C LEU A 35 4.30 0.38 20.85
N HIS A 36 3.69 -0.47 20.00
CA HIS A 36 2.26 -0.36 19.70
C HIS A 36 1.41 -0.63 20.95
N ARG A 37 1.75 -1.65 21.72
CA ARG A 37 1.08 -1.94 22.99
C ARG A 37 1.21 -0.80 24.01
N GLN A 38 2.37 -0.17 24.11
CA GLN A 38 2.60 0.98 24.97
C GLN A 38 1.79 2.21 24.53
N GLN A 39 1.51 2.32 23.22
CA GLN A 39 0.78 3.44 22.63
C GLN A 39 -0.72 3.14 22.43
N GLU A 40 -1.19 1.98 22.92
CA GLU A 40 -2.59 1.54 22.77
C GLU A 40 -3.08 1.60 21.31
N ARG A 41 -2.22 1.19 20.37
CA ARG A 41 -2.50 1.19 18.94
C ARG A 41 -2.59 -0.22 18.41
N ASP A 42 -3.63 -0.45 17.63
CA ASP A 42 -3.81 -1.73 16.99
C ASP A 42 -3.04 -1.84 15.68
N PHE A 43 -2.60 -3.06 15.39
CA PHE A 43 -1.86 -3.35 14.17
C PHE A 43 -2.20 -4.72 13.60
N CYS A 44 -2.01 -4.84 12.29
CA CYS A 44 -1.95 -6.11 11.59
C CYS A 44 -0.72 -6.10 10.68
N ILE A 45 0.11 -7.15 10.76
CA ILE A 45 1.42 -7.21 10.12
C ILE A 45 1.70 -8.61 9.61
N ARG A 46 2.25 -8.72 8.40
CA ARG A 46 2.71 -10.00 7.86
C ARG A 46 4.03 -10.40 8.48
N LEU A 47 4.11 -11.64 8.96
CA LEU A 47 5.32 -12.22 9.54
C LEU A 47 6.13 -13.02 8.51
N GLN A 48 7.44 -13.06 8.73
CA GLN A 48 8.31 -14.04 8.09
C GLN A 48 8.28 -15.32 8.92
N ARG A 49 8.35 -16.49 8.25
CA ARG A 49 8.24 -17.81 8.88
C ARG A 49 9.19 -17.99 10.07
N SER A 50 10.44 -17.61 9.92
CA SER A 50 11.50 -17.85 10.94
C SER A 50 11.73 -16.67 11.89
N LEU A 51 10.81 -15.69 11.96
CA LEU A 51 11.05 -14.48 12.76
C LEU A 51 10.98 -14.77 14.27
N PHE A 52 10.01 -15.59 14.69
CA PHE A 52 9.84 -16.06 16.08
C PHE A 52 9.62 -17.58 16.07
N PRO A 53 10.08 -18.31 17.11
CA PRO A 53 9.81 -19.74 17.21
C PRO A 53 8.32 -20.05 17.14
N GLU A 54 7.49 -19.25 17.80
CA GLU A 54 6.03 -19.40 17.82
C GLU A 54 5.43 -19.27 16.42
N THR A 55 6.00 -18.41 15.57
CA THR A 55 5.56 -18.25 14.18
C THR A 55 5.85 -19.48 13.35
N ASP A 56 7.05 -20.07 13.51
CA ASP A 56 7.44 -21.28 12.77
C ASP A 56 6.58 -22.50 13.18
N VAL A 57 6.32 -22.66 14.46
CA VAL A 57 5.38 -23.67 14.98
C VAL A 57 3.99 -23.49 14.37
N PHE A 58 3.49 -22.27 14.35
CA PHE A 58 2.17 -21.96 13.78
C PHE A 58 2.10 -22.21 12.26
N PHE A 59 3.14 -21.88 11.51
CA PHE A 59 3.22 -22.19 10.07
C PHE A 59 3.05 -23.68 9.77
N ASN A 60 3.61 -24.52 10.63
CA ASN A 60 3.62 -25.99 10.46
C ASN A 60 2.38 -26.66 11.06
N SER A 61 1.59 -25.96 11.89
CA SER A 61 0.46 -26.58 12.61
C SER A 61 -0.78 -26.82 11.74
N GLY A 62 -0.91 -26.10 10.62
CA GLY A 62 -2.14 -26.14 9.81
C GLY A 62 -3.34 -25.40 10.40
N GLU A 63 -3.22 -24.81 11.59
CA GLU A 63 -4.31 -24.07 12.22
C GLU A 63 -4.64 -22.77 11.46
N SER A 64 -5.91 -22.37 11.50
CA SER A 64 -6.37 -21.11 10.89
C SER A 64 -5.94 -19.90 11.72
N GLU A 65 -5.94 -20.03 13.05
CA GLU A 65 -5.54 -18.98 13.98
C GLU A 65 -5.06 -19.53 15.32
N ARG A 66 -4.25 -18.74 16.01
CA ARG A 66 -3.77 -19.07 17.36
C ARG A 66 -3.36 -17.80 18.10
N VAL A 67 -3.72 -17.71 19.37
CA VAL A 67 -3.19 -16.70 20.29
C VAL A 67 -1.86 -17.21 20.84
N VAL A 68 -0.79 -16.41 20.72
CA VAL A 68 0.56 -16.75 21.18
C VAL A 68 1.10 -15.68 22.11
N THR A 69 1.99 -16.09 23.01
CA THR A 69 2.71 -15.16 23.88
C THR A 69 4.19 -15.16 23.52
N LEU A 70 4.64 -14.08 22.88
CA LEU A 70 6.03 -13.89 22.51
C LEU A 70 6.87 -13.47 23.71
N LYS A 71 8.05 -14.07 23.89
CA LYS A 71 9.02 -13.68 24.92
C LYS A 71 10.25 -13.04 24.29
N ALA A 72 10.74 -11.96 24.91
CA ALA A 72 11.93 -11.28 24.43
C ALA A 72 13.20 -12.09 24.77
N SER A 73 13.93 -12.55 23.76
CA SER A 73 15.28 -13.08 23.90
C SER A 73 16.27 -11.98 24.30
N LYS A 74 17.49 -12.35 24.72
CA LYS A 74 18.53 -11.38 25.10
C LYS A 74 18.76 -10.28 24.04
N PRO A 75 18.94 -10.60 22.73
CA PRO A 75 19.06 -9.56 21.70
C PRO A 75 17.82 -8.65 21.60
N ARG A 76 16.61 -9.22 21.66
CA ARG A 76 15.35 -8.46 21.58
C ARG A 76 15.17 -7.51 22.77
N ARG A 77 15.58 -7.91 23.97
CA ARG A 77 15.58 -7.02 25.15
C ARG A 77 16.52 -5.83 24.97
N ARG A 78 17.70 -6.06 24.35
CA ARG A 78 18.63 -4.98 24.01
C ARG A 78 18.00 -3.98 23.02
N ASP A 79 17.30 -4.48 22.01
CA ASP A 79 16.61 -3.64 21.05
C ASP A 79 15.46 -2.85 21.71
N CYS A 80 14.70 -3.47 22.61
CA CYS A 80 13.65 -2.77 23.38
C CYS A 80 14.25 -1.63 24.21
N ARG A 81 15.38 -1.85 24.90
CA ARG A 81 16.06 -0.76 25.65
C ARG A 81 16.50 0.38 24.73
N LYS A 82 17.05 0.06 23.55
CA LYS A 82 17.45 1.04 22.54
C LYS A 82 16.29 1.93 22.08
N HIS A 83 15.08 1.37 22.06
CA HIS A 83 13.87 2.08 21.64
C HIS A 83 13.02 2.59 22.80
N SER A 84 13.52 2.46 24.04
CA SER A 84 12.83 2.91 25.27
C SER A 84 11.44 2.31 25.42
N VAL A 85 11.29 1.03 25.06
CA VAL A 85 10.03 0.28 25.18
C VAL A 85 10.18 -0.89 26.16
N PRO A 86 9.10 -1.30 26.86
CA PRO A 86 9.10 -2.45 27.75
C PRO A 86 9.37 -3.74 26.98
N TYR A 87 9.87 -4.78 27.67
CA TYR A 87 10.12 -6.10 27.09
C TYR A 87 9.36 -7.23 27.81
N HIS A 88 8.19 -6.88 28.39
CA HIS A 88 7.27 -7.89 28.95
C HIS A 88 6.79 -8.84 27.86
N PRO A 89 6.34 -10.05 28.24
CA PRO A 89 5.71 -10.96 27.30
C PRO A 89 4.57 -10.25 26.53
N LEU A 90 4.48 -10.49 25.24
CA LEU A 90 3.50 -9.85 24.35
C LEU A 90 2.55 -10.91 23.82
N THR A 91 1.25 -10.76 24.12
CA THR A 91 0.21 -11.61 23.54
C THR A 91 -0.24 -11.04 22.21
N LEU A 92 -0.18 -11.87 21.18
CA LEU A 92 -0.60 -11.57 19.81
C LEU A 92 -1.45 -12.71 19.27
N ARG A 93 -2.29 -12.41 18.32
CA ARG A 93 -3.04 -13.41 17.54
C ARG A 93 -2.35 -13.60 16.20
N LEU A 94 -2.07 -14.85 15.86
CA LEU A 94 -1.57 -15.27 14.55
C LEU A 94 -2.75 -15.77 13.73
N ILE A 95 -2.80 -15.37 12.47
CA ILE A 95 -3.88 -15.73 11.53
C ILE A 95 -3.24 -16.24 10.25
N ARG A 96 -3.71 -17.39 9.77
CA ARG A 96 -3.29 -18.02 8.52
C ARG A 96 -4.17 -17.52 7.39
N VAL A 97 -3.56 -17.00 6.34
CA VAL A 97 -4.25 -16.57 5.11
C VAL A 97 -3.70 -17.39 3.96
N GLU A 98 -4.58 -18.11 3.28
CA GLU A 98 -4.26 -18.85 2.07
C GLU A 98 -4.55 -17.96 0.85
N LEU A 99 -3.53 -17.76 0.02
CA LEU A 99 -3.66 -16.97 -1.19
C LEU A 99 -4.16 -17.84 -2.35
N GLU A 100 -4.78 -17.23 -3.35
CA GLU A 100 -5.20 -17.92 -4.58
C GLU A 100 -4.04 -18.66 -5.29
N SER A 101 -2.79 -18.27 -5.03
CA SER A 101 -1.58 -18.94 -5.54
C SER A 101 -1.26 -20.25 -4.84
N GLY A 102 -1.94 -20.58 -3.73
CA GLY A 102 -1.60 -21.68 -2.82
C GLY A 102 -0.51 -21.33 -1.80
N ASP A 103 0.02 -20.11 -1.83
CA ASP A 103 0.99 -19.66 -0.84
C ASP A 103 0.29 -19.32 0.48
N ILE A 104 1.02 -19.54 1.59
CA ILE A 104 0.51 -19.25 2.93
C ILE A 104 1.17 -17.97 3.45
N GLU A 105 0.34 -17.03 3.90
CA GLU A 105 0.76 -15.87 4.65
C GLU A 105 0.34 -16.02 6.12
N VAL A 106 1.20 -15.61 7.05
CA VAL A 106 0.85 -15.50 8.46
C VAL A 106 0.83 -14.04 8.86
N LEU A 107 -0.30 -13.60 9.36
CA LEU A 107 -0.51 -12.27 9.91
C LEU A 107 -0.42 -12.35 11.44
N ALA A 108 0.19 -11.34 12.05
CA ALA A 108 0.11 -11.10 13.49
C ALA A 108 -0.69 -9.83 13.75
N THR A 109 -1.57 -9.87 14.74
CA THR A 109 -2.39 -8.73 15.12
C THR A 109 -2.50 -8.60 16.65
N SER A 110 -2.72 -7.37 17.11
CA SER A 110 -3.08 -7.04 18.48
C SER A 110 -4.56 -7.29 18.81
N LEU A 111 -5.42 -7.47 17.80
CA LEU A 111 -6.85 -7.72 17.93
C LEU A 111 -7.09 -9.18 18.34
N LEU A 112 -7.30 -9.41 19.63
CA LEU A 112 -7.41 -10.75 20.22
C LEU A 112 -8.84 -11.31 20.22
N ASP A 113 -9.85 -10.45 20.15
CA ASP A 113 -11.26 -10.87 20.17
C ASP A 113 -11.64 -11.50 18.83
N THR A 114 -11.86 -12.83 18.85
CA THR A 114 -12.20 -13.61 17.66
C THR A 114 -13.66 -13.46 17.23
N GLN A 115 -14.55 -13.06 18.15
CA GLN A 115 -15.95 -12.82 17.82
C GLN A 115 -16.14 -11.47 17.14
N GLN A 116 -15.49 -10.44 17.66
CA GLN A 116 -15.53 -9.10 17.06
C GLN A 116 -14.73 -9.04 15.76
N TYR A 117 -13.62 -9.77 15.66
CA TYR A 117 -12.71 -9.77 14.50
C TYR A 117 -12.47 -11.19 14.00
N PRO A 118 -13.40 -11.79 13.23
CA PRO A 118 -13.23 -13.13 12.67
C PRO A 118 -11.99 -13.25 11.79
N ALA A 119 -11.35 -14.43 11.76
CA ALA A 119 -10.09 -14.63 11.01
C ALA A 119 -10.26 -14.39 9.52
N GLU A 120 -11.43 -14.67 8.97
CA GLU A 120 -11.77 -14.58 7.54
C GLU A 120 -11.64 -13.17 6.98
N ILE A 121 -11.88 -12.13 7.80
CA ILE A 121 -11.80 -10.74 7.34
C ILE A 121 -10.37 -10.27 7.12
N PHE A 122 -9.36 -10.92 7.75
CA PHE A 122 -7.98 -10.43 7.74
C PHE A 122 -7.29 -10.60 6.39
N GLY A 123 -7.70 -11.56 5.58
CA GLY A 123 -7.20 -11.72 4.21
C GLY A 123 -7.49 -10.47 3.38
N ASP A 124 -8.75 -10.10 3.27
CA ASP A 124 -9.19 -8.92 2.51
C ASP A 124 -8.68 -7.62 3.13
N LEU A 125 -8.71 -7.52 4.45
CA LEU A 125 -8.20 -6.37 5.19
C LEU A 125 -6.71 -6.13 4.88
N TYR A 126 -5.89 -7.17 4.98
CA TYR A 126 -4.46 -7.06 4.71
C TYR A 126 -4.16 -6.83 3.22
N HIS A 127 -5.00 -7.35 2.34
CA HIS A 127 -4.88 -7.11 0.89
C HIS A 127 -4.97 -5.60 0.56
N GLN A 128 -5.72 -4.80 1.31
CA GLN A 128 -5.80 -3.33 1.11
C GLN A 128 -4.43 -2.65 1.23
N ARG A 129 -3.47 -3.23 1.97
CA ARG A 129 -2.09 -2.74 2.03
C ARG A 129 -1.42 -2.67 0.65
N TRP A 130 -1.77 -3.60 -0.26
CA TRP A 130 -1.24 -3.61 -1.62
C TRP A 130 -1.62 -2.37 -2.43
N GLY A 131 -2.69 -1.69 -2.04
CA GLY A 131 -3.06 -0.41 -2.63
C GLY A 131 -1.92 0.63 -2.58
N HIS A 132 -1.09 0.61 -1.53
CA HIS A 132 0.09 1.47 -1.43
C HIS A 132 1.18 1.10 -2.45
N GLU A 133 1.43 -0.20 -2.67
CA GLU A 133 2.42 -0.65 -3.66
C GLU A 133 1.98 -0.29 -5.07
N GLU A 134 0.71 -0.49 -5.40
CA GLU A 134 0.14 -0.04 -6.66
C GLU A 134 0.19 1.49 -6.79
N GLY A 135 -0.13 2.24 -5.73
CA GLY A 135 0.02 3.69 -5.68
C GLY A 135 1.46 4.13 -5.97
N TYR A 136 2.48 3.48 -5.37
CA TYR A 136 3.88 3.76 -5.67
C TYR A 136 4.29 3.39 -7.10
N LYS A 137 3.78 2.29 -7.64
CA LYS A 137 4.00 1.94 -9.06
C LYS A 137 3.43 3.01 -9.97
N HIS A 138 2.21 3.45 -9.70
CA HIS A 138 1.56 4.51 -10.49
C HIS A 138 2.30 5.84 -10.40
N LEU A 139 2.76 6.22 -9.20
CA LEU A 139 3.59 7.39 -9.01
C LEU A 139 4.90 7.31 -9.82
N LYS A 140 5.57 6.16 -9.80
CA LYS A 140 6.83 5.98 -10.54
C LYS A 140 6.62 5.90 -12.06
N MET A 141 5.63 5.13 -12.52
CA MET A 141 5.44 4.84 -13.94
C MET A 141 4.68 5.95 -14.66
N HIS A 142 3.60 6.45 -14.06
CA HIS A 142 2.74 7.43 -14.71
C HIS A 142 2.99 8.86 -14.23
N GLY A 143 3.38 9.03 -12.96
CA GLY A 143 3.75 10.33 -12.38
C GLY A 143 5.16 10.77 -12.73
N GLU A 144 5.97 9.90 -13.36
CA GLU A 144 7.37 10.18 -13.72
C GLU A 144 8.14 10.83 -12.55
N LEU A 145 7.98 10.29 -11.33
CA LEU A 145 8.59 10.87 -10.11
C LEU A 145 10.10 11.02 -10.16
N GLN A 146 10.75 10.38 -11.12
CA GLN A 146 12.20 10.47 -11.30
C GLN A 146 12.61 11.63 -12.21
N ASN A 147 11.65 12.28 -12.90
CA ASN A 147 11.90 13.39 -13.82
C ASN A 147 11.48 14.70 -13.16
N TRP A 148 12.44 15.59 -12.92
CA TRP A 148 12.23 16.88 -12.27
C TRP A 148 12.44 18.02 -13.26
N SER A 149 11.66 19.10 -13.14
CA SER A 149 11.80 20.29 -13.99
C SER A 149 12.99 21.17 -13.58
N GLY A 150 13.54 20.97 -12.40
CA GLY A 150 14.70 21.74 -11.94
C GLY A 150 15.40 21.11 -10.73
N LYS A 151 16.54 21.70 -10.35
CA LYS A 151 17.43 21.22 -9.28
C LYS A 151 17.16 21.86 -7.92
N LYS A 152 16.45 23.00 -7.89
CA LYS A 152 16.15 23.70 -6.63
C LYS A 152 15.10 22.92 -5.84
N LEU A 153 15.24 22.85 -4.53
CA LEU A 153 14.34 22.12 -3.63
C LEU A 153 12.88 22.57 -3.82
N ALA A 154 12.64 23.87 -3.96
CA ALA A 154 11.31 24.41 -4.20
C ALA A 154 10.67 23.85 -5.49
N THR A 155 11.45 23.75 -6.58
CA THR A 155 10.98 23.19 -7.87
C THR A 155 10.65 21.71 -7.74
N VAL A 156 11.47 20.94 -7.00
CA VAL A 156 11.21 19.52 -6.74
C VAL A 156 9.90 19.33 -5.95
N TYR A 157 9.67 20.15 -4.92
CA TYR A 157 8.41 20.11 -4.16
C TYR A 157 7.21 20.53 -5.02
N GLN A 158 7.34 21.57 -5.83
CA GLN A 158 6.29 22.00 -6.73
C GLN A 158 5.90 20.90 -7.72
N ASP A 159 6.88 20.25 -8.36
CA ASP A 159 6.66 19.13 -9.27
C ASP A 159 6.01 17.94 -8.54
N LEU A 160 6.47 17.61 -7.35
CA LEU A 160 5.90 16.52 -6.56
C LEU A 160 4.43 16.78 -6.24
N HIS A 161 4.11 17.96 -5.74
CA HIS A 161 2.73 18.31 -5.39
C HIS A 161 1.82 18.38 -6.61
N ALA A 162 2.29 18.93 -7.73
CA ALA A 162 1.53 18.96 -8.98
C ALA A 162 1.23 17.56 -9.50
N LYS A 163 2.22 16.66 -9.47
CA LYS A 163 2.05 15.25 -9.87
C LYS A 163 1.08 14.51 -8.94
N LEU A 164 1.21 14.68 -7.62
CA LEU A 164 0.30 14.09 -6.65
C LEU A 164 -1.13 14.59 -6.83
N LEU A 165 -1.32 15.89 -7.00
CA LEU A 165 -2.64 16.48 -7.25
C LEU A 165 -3.28 15.91 -8.53
N THR A 166 -2.52 15.88 -9.63
CA THR A 166 -3.02 15.33 -10.90
C THR A 166 -3.42 13.87 -10.78
N LEU A 167 -2.59 13.04 -10.10
CA LEU A 167 -2.90 11.63 -9.88
C LEU A 167 -4.13 11.41 -9.00
N ASN A 168 -4.29 12.21 -7.94
CA ASN A 168 -5.45 12.15 -7.06
C ASN A 168 -6.74 12.54 -7.81
N LEU A 169 -6.72 13.66 -8.52
CA LEU A 169 -7.85 14.08 -9.34
C LEU A 169 -8.21 13.06 -10.41
N THR A 170 -7.20 12.48 -11.08
CA THR A 170 -7.41 11.40 -12.06
C THR A 170 -8.08 10.20 -11.40
N SER A 171 -7.62 9.78 -10.22
CA SER A 171 -8.18 8.62 -9.52
C SER A 171 -9.64 8.85 -9.10
N MET A 172 -9.97 10.06 -8.65
CA MET A 172 -11.36 10.43 -8.33
C MET A 172 -12.27 10.35 -9.55
N GLN A 173 -11.84 10.91 -10.68
CA GLN A 173 -12.62 10.87 -11.93
C GLN A 173 -12.76 9.44 -12.48
N MET A 174 -11.69 8.65 -12.37
CA MET A 174 -11.73 7.22 -12.74
C MET A 174 -12.73 6.43 -11.90
N ALA A 175 -12.83 6.71 -10.59
CA ALA A 175 -13.80 6.02 -9.73
C ALA A 175 -15.24 6.30 -10.22
N VAL A 176 -15.56 7.55 -10.57
CA VAL A 176 -16.87 7.90 -11.14
C VAL A 176 -17.08 7.25 -12.51
N ALA A 177 -16.06 7.25 -13.37
CA ALA A 177 -16.13 6.61 -14.68
C ALA A 177 -16.30 5.09 -14.56
N GLN A 178 -15.68 4.46 -13.54
CA GLN A 178 -15.77 3.02 -13.31
C GLN A 178 -17.19 2.55 -13.05
N VAL A 179 -18.01 3.31 -12.32
CA VAL A 179 -19.44 2.98 -12.11
C VAL A 179 -20.16 2.81 -13.45
N ARG A 180 -19.94 3.74 -14.39
CA ARG A 180 -20.53 3.65 -15.74
C ARG A 180 -20.00 2.44 -16.53
N VAL A 181 -18.72 2.12 -16.36
CA VAL A 181 -18.11 0.96 -16.99
C VAL A 181 -18.73 -0.34 -16.46
N ASP A 182 -18.88 -0.46 -15.14
CA ASP A 182 -19.45 -1.64 -14.49
C ASP A 182 -20.89 -1.89 -14.95
N GLU A 183 -21.71 -0.85 -15.01
CA GLU A 183 -23.08 -0.93 -15.53
C GLU A 183 -23.11 -1.40 -17.00
N ARG A 184 -22.31 -0.75 -17.86
CA ARG A 184 -22.27 -1.06 -19.30
C ARG A 184 -21.70 -2.44 -19.63
N THR A 185 -20.80 -2.96 -18.79
CA THR A 185 -20.09 -4.22 -19.03
C THR A 185 -20.63 -5.38 -18.20
N LYS A 186 -21.71 -5.19 -17.45
CA LYS A 186 -22.30 -6.17 -16.53
C LYS A 186 -22.51 -7.56 -17.14
N ASN A 187 -22.90 -7.60 -18.42
CA ASN A 187 -23.20 -8.85 -19.14
C ASN A 187 -22.01 -9.37 -19.97
N ARG A 188 -20.81 -8.80 -19.83
CA ARG A 188 -19.63 -9.24 -20.57
C ARG A 188 -18.90 -10.36 -19.84
N LYS A 189 -18.16 -11.18 -20.59
CA LYS A 189 -17.37 -12.32 -20.08
C LYS A 189 -16.34 -11.90 -19.02
N TYR A 190 -15.74 -10.73 -19.15
CA TYR A 190 -14.70 -10.22 -18.23
C TYR A 190 -15.20 -8.98 -17.52
N ARG A 191 -14.68 -8.75 -16.32
CA ARG A 191 -14.76 -7.43 -15.70
C ARG A 191 -13.82 -6.47 -16.44
N TYR A 192 -14.17 -5.20 -16.48
CA TYR A 192 -13.39 -4.17 -17.15
C TYR A 192 -13.03 -3.07 -16.17
N GLN A 193 -11.88 -2.47 -16.41
CA GLN A 193 -11.44 -1.29 -15.65
C GLN A 193 -11.07 -0.16 -16.59
N VAL A 194 -11.24 1.07 -16.13
CA VAL A 194 -10.78 2.27 -16.84
C VAL A 194 -9.27 2.18 -17.09
N ASN A 195 -8.84 2.50 -18.31
CA ASN A 195 -7.42 2.53 -18.65
C ASN A 195 -6.74 3.73 -17.97
N ARG A 196 -5.95 3.46 -16.93
CA ARG A 196 -5.30 4.48 -16.11
C ARG A 196 -4.32 5.37 -16.89
N ALA A 197 -3.55 4.80 -17.81
CA ALA A 197 -2.58 5.57 -18.59
C ALA A 197 -3.30 6.59 -19.49
N GLN A 198 -4.35 6.17 -20.18
CA GLN A 198 -5.19 7.04 -20.99
C GLN A 198 -5.93 8.08 -20.13
N ALA A 199 -6.45 7.66 -18.98
CA ALA A 199 -7.14 8.57 -18.06
C ALA A 199 -6.19 9.69 -17.59
N LEU A 200 -4.96 9.37 -17.24
CA LEU A 200 -3.97 10.36 -16.81
C LEU A 200 -3.56 11.32 -17.95
N SER A 201 -3.34 10.79 -19.15
CA SER A 201 -3.05 11.62 -20.34
C SER A 201 -4.17 12.64 -20.58
N ARG A 202 -5.42 12.16 -20.60
CA ARG A 202 -6.59 13.04 -20.80
C ARG A 202 -6.81 14.02 -19.66
N MET A 203 -6.47 13.65 -18.42
CA MET A 203 -6.54 14.57 -17.29
C MET A 203 -5.55 15.72 -17.46
N LYS A 204 -4.32 15.47 -17.95
CA LYS A 204 -3.33 16.53 -18.19
C LYS A 204 -3.89 17.58 -19.18
N ASP A 205 -4.50 17.13 -20.26
CA ASP A 205 -5.10 18.02 -21.26
C ASP A 205 -6.33 18.76 -20.72
N ALA A 206 -7.17 18.06 -19.95
CA ALA A 206 -8.39 18.63 -19.38
C ALA A 206 -8.12 19.62 -18.24
N MET A 207 -7.04 19.47 -17.47
CA MET A 207 -6.70 20.35 -16.34
C MET A 207 -6.64 21.81 -16.75
N ILE A 208 -6.04 22.12 -17.90
CA ILE A 208 -5.94 23.49 -18.41
C ILE A 208 -7.34 24.06 -18.66
N GLN A 209 -8.21 23.26 -19.26
CA GLN A 209 -9.58 23.67 -19.59
C GLN A 209 -10.46 23.80 -18.35
N ILE A 210 -10.29 22.91 -17.36
CA ILE A 210 -11.01 22.94 -16.09
C ILE A 210 -10.64 24.19 -15.27
N LEU A 211 -9.34 24.53 -15.22
CA LEU A 211 -8.85 25.66 -14.42
C LEU A 211 -9.12 27.02 -15.08
N ASN A 212 -9.04 27.09 -16.41
CA ASN A 212 -9.19 28.35 -17.16
C ASN A 212 -10.55 28.48 -17.88
N GLY A 213 -11.34 27.42 -17.91
CA GLY A 213 -12.61 27.38 -18.63
C GLY A 213 -13.76 28.07 -17.90
N LYS A 214 -14.72 28.55 -18.67
CA LYS A 214 -15.96 29.19 -18.14
C LYS A 214 -16.95 28.17 -17.54
N ASP A 215 -16.85 26.88 -17.92
CA ASP A 215 -17.69 25.77 -17.41
C ASP A 215 -16.86 24.56 -17.02
N PRO A 216 -16.24 24.53 -15.82
CA PRO A 216 -15.49 23.38 -15.34
C PRO A 216 -16.33 22.11 -15.27
N ALA A 217 -17.62 22.20 -14.95
CA ALA A 217 -18.50 21.04 -14.81
C ALA A 217 -18.73 20.32 -16.14
N LEU A 218 -18.81 21.05 -17.25
CA LEU A 218 -18.89 20.47 -18.59
C LEU A 218 -17.62 19.69 -18.93
N TRP A 219 -16.45 20.25 -18.65
CA TRP A 219 -15.18 19.59 -18.93
C TRP A 219 -14.97 18.33 -18.08
N ILE A 220 -15.35 18.37 -16.80
CA ILE A 220 -15.33 17.19 -15.92
C ILE A 220 -16.25 16.10 -16.46
N ARG A 221 -17.49 16.42 -16.88
CA ARG A 221 -18.42 15.45 -17.47
C ARG A 221 -17.88 14.81 -18.76
N ARG A 222 -17.29 15.61 -19.65
CA ARG A 222 -16.63 15.14 -20.89
C ARG A 222 -15.46 14.21 -20.58
N LEU A 223 -14.63 14.58 -19.59
CA LEU A 223 -13.49 13.79 -19.16
C LEU A 223 -13.93 12.41 -18.61
N ILE A 224 -14.92 12.38 -17.72
CA ILE A 224 -15.51 11.14 -17.19
C ILE A 224 -16.05 10.26 -18.31
N GLY A 225 -16.80 10.82 -19.26
CA GLY A 225 -17.32 10.10 -20.42
C GLY A 225 -16.19 9.47 -21.24
N SER A 226 -15.18 10.26 -21.55
CA SER A 226 -14.00 9.81 -22.30
C SER A 226 -13.18 8.73 -21.57
N MET A 227 -13.05 8.81 -20.24
CA MET A 227 -12.42 7.76 -19.43
C MET A 227 -13.24 6.46 -19.47
N ALA A 228 -14.57 6.54 -19.41
CA ALA A 228 -15.44 5.38 -19.45
C ALA A 228 -15.42 4.64 -20.80
N GLU A 229 -15.03 5.30 -21.89
CA GLU A 229 -14.87 4.66 -23.20
C GLU A 229 -13.59 3.83 -23.31
N ASN A 230 -12.53 4.24 -22.60
CA ASN A 230 -11.20 3.60 -22.66
C ASN A 230 -11.01 2.62 -21.50
N ILE A 231 -11.30 1.35 -21.78
CA ILE A 231 -11.34 0.29 -20.79
C ILE A 231 -10.45 -0.89 -21.15
N ASN A 232 -9.91 -1.55 -20.14
CA ASN A 232 -9.13 -2.78 -20.27
C ASN A 232 -9.86 -3.95 -19.58
N PRO A 233 -9.87 -5.16 -20.17
CA PRO A 233 -10.39 -6.34 -19.50
C PRO A 233 -9.47 -6.77 -18.36
N ILE A 234 -10.05 -7.09 -17.19
CA ILE A 234 -9.35 -7.73 -16.09
C ILE A 234 -9.34 -9.23 -16.35
N ARG A 235 -8.16 -9.78 -16.63
CA ARG A 235 -7.95 -11.21 -16.86
C ARG A 235 -7.31 -11.81 -15.61
N THR A 236 -8.10 -12.45 -14.77
CA THR A 236 -7.62 -13.19 -13.60
C THR A 236 -6.77 -14.38 -14.02
N GLY A 237 -5.80 -14.77 -13.20
CA GLY A 237 -4.96 -15.95 -13.44
C GLY A 237 -3.83 -15.76 -14.47
N ARG A 238 -3.66 -14.60 -15.09
CA ARG A 238 -2.57 -14.37 -16.04
C ARG A 238 -1.25 -14.21 -15.30
N LYS A 239 -0.44 -15.26 -15.26
CA LYS A 239 0.92 -15.25 -14.69
C LYS A 239 1.93 -15.00 -15.82
N PHE A 240 2.82 -14.04 -15.64
CA PHE A 240 4.00 -13.86 -16.47
C PHE A 240 5.22 -14.25 -15.64
N GLU A 241 6.06 -15.13 -16.17
CA GLU A 241 7.37 -15.39 -15.57
C GLU A 241 8.15 -14.08 -15.48
N ARG A 242 8.54 -13.72 -14.26
CA ARG A 242 9.44 -12.59 -14.06
C ARG A 242 10.83 -13.04 -14.49
N LYS A 243 11.28 -12.60 -15.67
CA LYS A 243 12.69 -12.73 -16.02
C LYS A 243 13.49 -11.95 -14.97
N HIS A 244 14.19 -12.67 -14.11
CA HIS A 244 15.17 -12.09 -13.21
C HIS A 244 16.33 -11.56 -14.06
N HIS A 245 16.20 -10.36 -14.60
CA HIS A 245 17.37 -9.64 -15.05
C HIS A 245 18.19 -9.35 -13.79
N GLN A 246 19.38 -9.96 -13.69
CA GLN A 246 20.39 -9.49 -12.74
C GLN A 246 20.50 -7.98 -12.95
N ARG A 247 20.07 -7.22 -11.96
CA ARG A 247 20.25 -5.78 -11.97
C ARG A 247 21.75 -5.54 -11.84
N ALA A 248 22.48 -5.49 -12.95
CA ALA A 248 23.73 -4.77 -12.98
C ALA A 248 23.42 -3.41 -12.35
N GLY A 249 24.19 -3.01 -11.32
CA GLY A 249 23.89 -1.86 -10.49
C GLY A 249 23.69 -0.58 -11.29
N ILE A 250 22.48 -0.41 -11.81
CA ILE A 250 22.09 0.80 -12.50
C ILE A 250 22.00 1.87 -11.43
N ARG A 251 23.00 2.72 -11.33
CA ARG A 251 22.90 3.99 -10.62
C ARG A 251 21.75 4.74 -11.29
N VAL A 252 20.61 4.81 -10.64
CA VAL A 252 19.49 5.66 -11.07
C VAL A 252 19.94 7.09 -10.84
N ASN A 253 20.50 7.70 -11.87
CA ASN A 253 20.71 9.14 -11.86
C ASN A 253 19.34 9.79 -12.10
N PRO A 254 18.91 10.75 -11.26
CA PRO A 254 17.70 11.50 -11.51
C PRO A 254 17.82 12.19 -12.86
N THR A 255 16.92 11.85 -13.78
CA THR A 255 16.86 12.49 -15.08
C THR A 255 16.01 13.75 -14.97
N TYR A 256 16.56 14.87 -15.39
CA TYR A 256 15.80 16.11 -15.52
C TYR A 256 14.99 16.09 -16.82
N LYS A 257 13.79 16.67 -16.79
CA LYS A 257 13.04 16.91 -18.03
C LYS A 257 13.91 17.74 -18.94
N ARG A 258 14.04 17.30 -20.20
CA ARG A 258 14.64 18.15 -21.22
C ARG A 258 13.78 19.41 -21.32
N GLY A 259 14.39 20.58 -21.13
CA GLY A 259 13.71 21.84 -21.43
C GLY A 259 13.31 21.83 -22.90
N TRP A 260 12.12 22.29 -23.19
CA TRP A 260 11.63 22.51 -24.54
C TRP A 260 12.38 23.72 -25.12
#